data_048681f466e60a278ced1e710b5f1627
#
_entry.id   048681f466e60a278ced1e710b5f1627
#
_cell.length_a   1.000
_cell.length_b   1.000
_cell.length_c   1.000
_cell.angle_alpha   90.00
_cell.angle_beta   90.00
_cell.angle_gamma   90.00
#
_symmetry.space_group_name_H-M   'P 1'
#
loop_
_entity.id
_entity.type
_entity.pdbx_description
1 polymer ?
#
loop_
_entity_poly.entity_id
_entity_poly.type
_entity_poly.pdbx_seq_one_letter_code
_entity_poly.pdbx_strand_id
1 'polypeptide(L)'
;MHRKNKKNMSLSKFESEVKYIPQDVEIVYSRFADLRNLSSLKDRLSDPAIREKLQSQLPADKIEEAERQLQSVEFDEDSISLASPMGNIKLAIVERDVPKCIKFQSEGSPIPLYVWIQLLPHGEGECKMRVTIGAEVNFFMKGMVSKPLQQAADGLANILSTIR
;
A
#
# COMPACT_ATOMS: atom_id res chain seq x y z
N MET A 1 34.90 -0.13 4.92
CA MET A 1 34.24 0.01 3.61
C MET A 1 32.76 -0.17 3.70
N HIS A 2 32.07 0.89 3.50
CA HIS A 2 30.62 0.91 3.56
C HIS A 2 29.98 0.03 2.49
N ARG A 3 30.70 -0.25 1.42
CA ARG A 3 30.20 -1.06 0.32
C ARG A 3 29.81 -2.48 0.72
N LYS A 4 30.46 -3.03 1.74
CA LYS A 4 30.13 -4.38 2.22
C LYS A 4 28.70 -4.44 2.74
N ASN A 5 28.30 -3.42 3.49
CA ASN A 5 26.94 -3.37 4.01
C ASN A 5 25.91 -3.18 2.90
N LYS A 6 26.25 -2.39 1.89
CA LYS A 6 25.37 -2.18 0.74
C LYS A 6 25.24 -3.45 -0.11
N LYS A 7 26.27 -4.27 -0.16
CA LYS A 7 26.20 -5.54 -0.90
C LYS A 7 25.31 -6.55 -0.23
N ASN A 8 25.23 -6.50 1.11
CA ASN A 8 24.37 -7.42 1.87
C ASN A 8 22.92 -6.98 1.89
N MET A 9 22.65 -5.71 1.55
CA MET A 9 21.32 -5.13 1.52
C MET A 9 20.94 -4.79 0.09
N SER A 10 19.81 -5.27 -0.35
CA SER A 10 19.28 -4.94 -1.66
C SER A 10 17.80 -4.66 -1.58
N LEU A 11 17.32 -3.89 -2.55
CA LEU A 11 15.90 -3.58 -2.64
C LEU A 11 15.17 -4.78 -3.22
N SER A 12 14.29 -5.37 -2.43
CA SER A 12 13.38 -6.41 -2.87
C SER A 12 12.00 -5.82 -3.08
N LYS A 13 11.40 -6.10 -4.23
CA LYS A 13 10.10 -5.55 -4.61
C LYS A 13 9.05 -6.64 -4.64
N PHE A 14 7.87 -6.32 -4.12
CA PHE A 14 6.72 -7.22 -4.07
C PHE A 14 5.56 -6.51 -4.75
N GLU A 15 5.21 -6.98 -5.94
CA GLU A 15 4.19 -6.34 -6.77
C GLU A 15 2.85 -7.03 -6.59
N SER A 16 1.79 -6.24 -6.43
CA SER A 16 0.43 -6.78 -6.38
C SER A 16 -0.04 -7.20 -7.76
N GLU A 17 -1.19 -7.87 -7.79
CA GLU A 17 -1.91 -8.05 -9.04
C GLU A 17 -2.39 -6.69 -9.56
N VAL A 18 -2.56 -6.60 -10.87
CA VAL A 18 -3.13 -5.42 -11.50
C VAL A 18 -4.62 -5.38 -11.22
N LYS A 19 -5.10 -4.22 -10.76
CA LYS A 19 -6.51 -3.97 -10.50
C LYS A 19 -7.06 -2.99 -11.52
N TYR A 20 -8.30 -3.22 -11.95
CA TYR A 20 -8.97 -2.33 -12.89
C TYR A 20 -9.97 -1.48 -12.12
N ILE A 21 -9.91 -0.17 -12.32
CA ILE A 21 -10.78 0.78 -11.62
C ILE A 21 -11.61 1.51 -12.68
N PRO A 22 -12.95 1.46 -12.59
CA PRO A 22 -13.83 2.07 -13.60
C PRO A 22 -13.96 3.58 -13.40
N GLN A 23 -12.84 4.27 -13.39
CA GLN A 23 -12.75 5.73 -13.29
C GLN A 23 -11.49 6.18 -14.04
N ASP A 24 -11.51 7.43 -14.51
CA ASP A 24 -10.35 8.00 -15.20
C ASP A 24 -9.14 8.07 -14.29
N VAL A 25 -7.96 7.90 -14.88
CA VAL A 25 -6.70 7.87 -14.14
C VAL A 25 -6.46 9.15 -13.35
N GLU A 26 -6.83 10.32 -13.89
CA GLU A 26 -6.66 11.59 -13.20
C GLU A 26 -7.54 11.68 -11.94
N ILE A 27 -8.74 11.15 -12.01
CA ILE A 27 -9.66 11.14 -10.87
C ILE A 27 -9.10 10.25 -9.75
N VAL A 28 -8.66 9.05 -10.13
CA VAL A 28 -8.10 8.10 -9.17
C VAL A 28 -6.81 8.64 -8.57
N TYR A 29 -5.94 9.19 -9.40
CA TYR A 29 -4.69 9.77 -8.94
C TYR A 29 -4.93 10.88 -7.92
N SER A 30 -5.82 11.82 -8.23
CA SER A 30 -6.15 12.94 -7.35
C SER A 30 -6.64 12.46 -5.98
N ARG A 31 -7.40 11.38 -5.97
CA ARG A 31 -7.91 10.80 -4.74
C ARG A 31 -6.79 10.23 -3.88
N PHE A 32 -5.84 9.53 -4.48
CA PHE A 32 -4.74 8.91 -3.74
C PHE A 32 -3.62 9.90 -3.39
N ALA A 33 -3.52 10.98 -4.12
CA ALA A 33 -2.45 11.97 -3.90
C ALA A 33 -2.65 12.82 -2.64
N ASP A 34 -3.86 12.88 -2.12
CA ASP A 34 -4.15 13.48 -0.83
C ASP A 34 -4.65 12.39 0.11
N LEU A 35 -3.79 11.98 1.03
CA LEU A 35 -4.06 10.83 1.87
C LEU A 35 -5.22 11.04 2.84
N ARG A 36 -5.65 12.27 3.06
CA ARG A 36 -6.84 12.55 3.87
C ARG A 36 -8.08 11.93 3.23
N ASN A 37 -8.10 11.78 1.92
CA ASN A 37 -9.19 11.12 1.20
C ASN A 37 -9.27 9.63 1.57
N LEU A 38 -8.17 9.04 2.00
CA LEU A 38 -8.12 7.64 2.39
C LEU A 38 -8.67 7.39 3.79
N SER A 39 -8.88 8.43 4.57
CA SER A 39 -9.45 8.26 5.92
C SER A 39 -10.85 7.66 5.87
N SER A 40 -11.56 7.84 4.75
CA SER A 40 -12.87 7.23 4.54
C SER A 40 -12.82 5.70 4.45
N LEU A 41 -11.62 5.13 4.27
CA LEU A 41 -11.47 3.67 4.28
C LEU A 41 -11.97 3.02 5.56
N LYS A 42 -11.81 3.71 6.68
CA LYS A 42 -12.29 3.20 7.97
C LYS A 42 -13.79 2.95 7.94
N ASP A 43 -14.53 3.89 7.35
CA ASP A 43 -15.98 3.75 7.22
C ASP A 43 -16.35 2.71 6.17
N ARG A 44 -15.58 2.64 5.09
CA ARG A 44 -15.86 1.70 3.99
C ARG A 44 -15.70 0.24 4.40
N LEU A 45 -14.76 -0.07 5.27
CA LEU A 45 -14.59 -1.44 5.75
C LEU A 45 -15.79 -1.91 6.57
N SER A 46 -16.58 -0.97 7.08
CA SER A 46 -17.83 -1.28 7.79
C SER A 46 -18.99 -1.50 6.83
N ASP A 47 -18.85 -1.13 5.56
CA ASP A 47 -19.90 -1.27 4.56
C ASP A 47 -20.11 -2.76 4.25
N PRO A 48 -21.35 -3.29 4.41
CA PRO A 48 -21.60 -4.71 4.15
C PRO A 48 -21.22 -5.18 2.75
N ALA A 49 -21.41 -4.34 1.72
CA ALA A 49 -21.07 -4.70 0.35
C ALA A 49 -19.58 -4.88 0.17
N ILE A 50 -18.79 -4.01 0.76
CA ILE A 50 -17.32 -4.09 0.68
C ILE A 50 -16.81 -5.27 1.52
N ARG A 51 -17.37 -5.48 2.71
CA ARG A 51 -17.02 -6.64 3.53
C ARG A 51 -17.28 -7.94 2.80
N GLU A 52 -18.42 -8.06 2.14
CA GLU A 52 -18.74 -9.25 1.37
C GLU A 52 -17.73 -9.50 0.26
N LYS A 53 -17.33 -8.44 -0.44
CA LYS A 53 -16.32 -8.54 -1.48
C LYS A 53 -14.96 -8.98 -0.92
N LEU A 54 -14.58 -8.47 0.23
CA LEU A 54 -13.33 -8.85 0.89
C LEU A 54 -13.39 -10.28 1.41
N GLN A 55 -14.54 -10.70 1.93
CA GLN A 55 -14.74 -12.07 2.43
C GLN A 55 -14.59 -13.11 1.33
N SER A 56 -14.89 -12.75 0.09
CA SER A 56 -14.67 -13.65 -1.04
C SER A 56 -13.20 -13.82 -1.41
N GLN A 57 -12.33 -12.92 -0.93
CA GLN A 57 -10.92 -12.89 -1.29
C GLN A 57 -9.99 -13.21 -0.14
N LEU A 58 -10.42 -12.96 1.10
CA LEU A 58 -9.60 -13.10 2.30
C LEU A 58 -10.32 -13.91 3.38
N PRO A 59 -9.59 -14.69 4.20
CA PRO A 59 -10.15 -15.32 5.38
C PRO A 59 -10.70 -14.28 6.38
N ALA A 60 -11.69 -14.68 7.16
CA ALA A 60 -12.35 -13.78 8.12
C ALA A 60 -11.38 -13.19 9.15
N ASP A 61 -10.43 -13.98 9.63
CA ASP A 61 -9.44 -13.52 10.61
C ASP A 61 -8.53 -12.44 10.02
N LYS A 62 -8.21 -12.53 8.73
CA LYS A 62 -7.42 -11.52 8.03
C LYS A 62 -8.18 -10.21 7.88
N ILE A 63 -9.48 -10.29 7.65
CA ILE A 63 -10.33 -9.11 7.53
C ILE A 63 -10.42 -8.39 8.88
N GLU A 64 -10.61 -9.12 9.97
CA GLU A 64 -10.66 -8.55 11.31
C GLU A 64 -9.35 -7.89 11.69
N GLU A 65 -8.22 -8.52 11.36
CA GLU A 65 -6.91 -7.96 11.62
C GLU A 65 -6.71 -6.65 10.83
N ALA A 66 -7.11 -6.65 9.56
CA ALA A 66 -7.01 -5.46 8.72
C ALA A 66 -7.86 -4.32 9.28
N GLU A 67 -9.06 -4.61 9.77
CA GLU A 67 -9.92 -3.61 10.39
C GLU A 67 -9.28 -3.00 11.63
N ARG A 68 -8.71 -3.83 12.48
CA ARG A 68 -8.03 -3.34 13.70
C ARG A 68 -6.84 -2.46 13.37
N GLN A 69 -6.05 -2.87 12.38
CA GLN A 69 -4.91 -2.09 11.94
C GLN A 69 -5.35 -0.75 11.36
N LEU A 70 -6.40 -0.77 10.55
CA LEU A 70 -6.91 0.42 9.91
C LEU A 70 -7.48 1.41 10.94
N GLN A 71 -8.07 0.93 12.04
CA GLN A 71 -8.56 1.80 13.10
C GLN A 71 -7.43 2.59 13.77
N SER A 72 -6.23 2.03 13.79
CA SER A 72 -5.06 2.68 14.39
C SER A 72 -4.30 3.58 13.40
N VAL A 73 -4.68 3.57 12.12
CA VAL A 73 -4.00 4.36 11.10
C VAL A 73 -4.44 5.82 11.18
N GLU A 74 -3.47 6.72 11.13
CA GLU A 74 -3.72 8.16 11.06
C GLU A 74 -3.29 8.65 9.68
N PHE A 75 -4.15 9.48 9.08
CA PHE A 75 -3.93 10.02 7.73
C PHE A 75 -3.72 11.52 7.80
N ASP A 76 -2.59 11.98 7.30
CA ASP A 76 -2.36 13.39 7.01
C ASP A 76 -2.38 13.59 5.50
N GLU A 77 -2.22 14.82 5.05
CA GLU A 77 -2.19 15.13 3.62
C GLU A 77 -1.10 14.35 2.89
N ASP A 78 0.08 14.24 3.50
CA ASP A 78 1.26 13.66 2.85
C ASP A 78 1.79 12.41 3.54
N SER A 79 1.13 11.91 4.58
CA SER A 79 1.67 10.78 5.32
C SER A 79 0.59 9.91 5.94
N ILE A 80 0.99 8.68 6.21
CA ILE A 80 0.17 7.69 6.91
C ILE A 80 1.01 7.17 8.07
N SER A 81 0.43 7.17 9.27
CA SER A 81 1.08 6.60 10.45
C SER A 81 0.28 5.40 10.91
N LEU A 82 0.97 4.30 11.19
CA LEU A 82 0.32 3.09 11.66
C LEU A 82 1.14 2.41 12.74
N ALA A 83 0.44 1.73 13.64
CA ALA A 83 1.07 0.90 14.66
C ALA A 83 1.37 -0.48 14.07
N SER A 84 2.55 -1.01 14.38
CA SER A 84 2.94 -2.34 13.96
C SER A 84 3.60 -3.06 15.14
N PRO A 85 3.77 -4.39 15.05
CA PRO A 85 4.53 -5.13 16.07
C PRO A 85 5.95 -4.62 16.26
N MET A 86 6.51 -3.96 15.26
CA MET A 86 7.84 -3.36 15.31
C MET A 86 7.84 -1.91 15.79
N GLY A 87 6.69 -1.39 16.20
CA GLY A 87 6.52 0.00 16.62
C GLY A 87 5.71 0.81 15.61
N ASN A 88 5.64 2.10 15.83
CA ASN A 88 4.93 3.00 14.92
C ASN A 88 5.74 3.22 13.65
N ILE A 89 5.10 3.06 12.51
CA ILE A 89 5.71 3.29 11.20
C ILE A 89 4.96 4.44 10.54
N LYS A 90 5.72 5.39 10.02
CA LYS A 90 5.18 6.50 9.24
C LYS A 90 5.63 6.33 7.79
N LEU A 91 4.67 6.39 6.87
CA LEU A 91 4.94 6.38 5.43
C LEU A 91 4.60 7.76 4.89
N ALA A 92 5.59 8.46 4.37
CA ALA A 92 5.42 9.80 3.81
C ALA A 92 5.54 9.75 2.30
N ILE A 93 4.72 10.55 1.63
CA ILE A 93 4.85 10.71 0.17
C ILE A 93 6.12 11.50 -0.09
N VAL A 94 7.01 10.93 -0.88
CA VAL A 94 8.29 11.57 -1.26
C VAL A 94 8.33 11.94 -2.74
N GLU A 95 7.44 11.39 -3.54
CA GLU A 95 7.40 11.71 -4.97
C GLU A 95 5.98 11.54 -5.51
N ARG A 96 5.56 12.51 -6.31
CA ARG A 96 4.31 12.47 -7.05
C ARG A 96 4.62 12.68 -8.53
N ASP A 97 4.44 11.63 -9.32
CA ASP A 97 4.57 11.67 -10.77
C ASP A 97 3.16 11.60 -11.38
N VAL A 98 2.56 12.77 -11.55
CA VAL A 98 1.16 12.91 -11.96
C VAL A 98 0.98 12.52 -13.42
N PRO A 99 0.00 11.71 -13.77
CA PRO A 99 -0.94 10.95 -12.94
C PRO A 99 -0.56 9.46 -12.82
N LYS A 100 0.72 9.15 -12.84
CA LYS A 100 1.23 7.78 -13.02
C LYS A 100 1.63 7.08 -11.74
N CYS A 101 2.20 7.80 -10.78
CA CYS A 101 2.81 7.16 -9.64
C CYS A 101 2.85 8.05 -8.41
N ILE A 102 2.63 7.43 -7.26
CA ILE A 102 2.85 8.07 -5.96
C ILE A 102 3.81 7.17 -5.20
N LYS A 103 4.94 7.72 -4.76
CA LYS A 103 5.95 6.98 -4.02
C LYS A 103 5.95 7.39 -2.56
N PHE A 104 5.94 6.40 -1.70
CA PHE A 104 6.04 6.58 -0.25
C PHE A 104 7.36 6.03 0.25
N GLN A 105 7.86 6.61 1.32
CA GLN A 105 9.05 6.11 2.00
C GLN A 105 8.79 6.08 3.50
N SER A 106 9.25 5.02 4.16
CA SER A 106 9.07 4.89 5.61
C SER A 106 10.01 5.82 6.37
N GLU A 107 9.53 6.28 7.52
CA GLU A 107 10.31 7.04 8.49
C GLU A 107 10.27 6.29 9.82
N GLY A 108 11.42 6.10 10.41
CA GLY A 108 11.51 5.48 11.73
C GLY A 108 11.35 3.96 11.76
N SER A 109 11.27 3.32 10.62
CA SER A 109 11.20 1.85 10.59
C SER A 109 12.61 1.25 10.66
N PRO A 110 12.76 0.08 11.30
CA PRO A 110 14.07 -0.59 11.35
C PRO A 110 14.56 -1.07 9.99
N ILE A 111 13.62 -1.32 9.06
CA ILE A 111 13.94 -1.69 7.68
C ILE A 111 13.39 -0.59 6.79
N PRO A 112 14.20 0.00 5.89
CA PRO A 112 13.67 0.98 4.95
C PRO A 112 12.60 0.34 4.05
N LEU A 113 11.43 0.96 4.01
CA LEU A 113 10.31 0.50 3.24
C LEU A 113 9.87 1.57 2.24
N TYR A 114 9.44 1.11 1.08
CA TYR A 114 8.92 1.98 0.02
C TYR A 114 7.61 1.41 -0.47
N VAL A 115 6.69 2.28 -0.85
CA VAL A 115 5.44 1.86 -1.47
C VAL A 115 5.24 2.71 -2.71
N TRP A 116 4.90 2.06 -3.82
CA TRP A 116 4.55 2.74 -5.06
C TRP A 116 3.11 2.40 -5.39
N ILE A 117 2.28 3.42 -5.59
CA ILE A 117 0.97 3.24 -6.19
C ILE A 117 1.13 3.68 -7.65
N GLN A 118 0.99 2.73 -8.56
CA GLN A 118 1.20 2.93 -9.98
C GLN A 118 -0.12 2.89 -10.71
N LEU A 119 -0.35 3.88 -11.57
CA LEU A 119 -1.61 4.01 -12.31
C LEU A 119 -1.31 4.16 -13.81
N LEU A 120 -2.13 3.52 -14.64
CA LEU A 120 -2.08 3.67 -16.09
C LEU A 120 -3.49 3.79 -16.65
N PRO A 121 -3.71 4.64 -17.67
CA PRO A 121 -5.00 4.66 -18.35
C PRO A 121 -5.30 3.31 -18.99
N HIS A 122 -6.57 2.94 -19.02
CA HIS A 122 -7.03 1.73 -19.67
C HIS A 122 -8.33 2.03 -20.40
N GLY A 123 -8.21 2.60 -21.62
CA GLY A 123 -9.37 3.09 -22.33
C GLY A 123 -9.94 4.35 -21.69
N GLU A 124 -11.13 4.75 -22.12
CA GLU A 124 -11.83 5.90 -21.56
C GLU A 124 -12.61 5.48 -20.31
N GLY A 125 -12.49 6.28 -19.25
CA GLY A 125 -13.26 6.07 -18.03
C GLY A 125 -12.78 4.90 -17.18
N GLU A 126 -11.58 4.37 -17.44
CA GLU A 126 -11.03 3.25 -16.68
C GLU A 126 -9.52 3.38 -16.55
N CYS A 127 -8.96 2.86 -15.47
CA CYS A 127 -7.51 2.79 -15.33
C CYS A 127 -7.10 1.47 -14.68
N LYS A 128 -5.81 1.17 -14.80
CA LYS A 128 -5.18 0.03 -14.12
C LYS A 128 -4.37 0.55 -12.94
N MET A 129 -4.34 -0.21 -11.87
CA MET A 129 -3.57 0.11 -10.69
C MET A 129 -2.75 -1.10 -10.25
N ARG A 130 -1.55 -0.84 -9.78
CA ARG A 130 -0.72 -1.84 -9.12
C ARG A 130 -0.03 -1.19 -7.93
N VAL A 131 0.07 -1.94 -6.84
CA VAL A 131 0.83 -1.53 -5.66
C VAL A 131 2.11 -2.33 -5.62
N THR A 132 3.23 -1.67 -5.40
CA THR A 132 4.52 -2.32 -5.21
C THR A 132 5.06 -1.92 -3.85
N ILE A 133 5.50 -2.89 -3.06
CA ILE A 133 6.19 -2.64 -1.80
C ILE A 133 7.64 -3.02 -1.98
N GLY A 134 8.55 -2.10 -1.63
CA GLY A 134 9.98 -2.35 -1.64
C GLY A 134 10.52 -2.38 -0.22
N ALA A 135 11.45 -3.27 0.05
CA ALA A 135 12.13 -3.34 1.32
C ALA A 135 13.63 -3.54 1.09
N GLU A 136 14.45 -2.75 1.79
CA GLU A 136 15.88 -2.94 1.75
C GLU A 136 16.27 -3.99 2.79
N VAL A 137 16.54 -5.20 2.32
CA VAL A 137 16.81 -6.34 3.17
C VAL A 137 17.97 -7.14 2.60
N ASN A 138 18.68 -7.84 3.48
CA ASN A 138 19.69 -8.79 3.02
C ASN A 138 19.01 -10.08 2.56
N PHE A 139 19.81 -10.96 1.98
CA PHE A 139 19.31 -12.24 1.46
C PHE A 139 18.58 -13.06 2.54
N PHE A 140 19.12 -13.06 3.74
CA PHE A 140 18.55 -13.83 4.85
C PHE A 140 17.18 -13.28 5.25
N MET A 141 17.07 -11.96 5.40
CA MET A 141 15.81 -11.32 5.79
C MET A 141 14.76 -11.40 4.69
N LYS A 142 15.19 -11.43 3.44
CA LYS A 142 14.26 -11.51 2.31
C LYS A 142 13.35 -12.73 2.43
N GLY A 143 13.89 -13.87 2.81
CA GLY A 143 13.08 -15.07 3.00
C GLY A 143 12.03 -14.94 4.08
N MET A 144 12.31 -14.13 5.11
CA MET A 144 11.37 -13.92 6.21
C MET A 144 10.25 -12.95 5.88
N VAL A 145 10.54 -11.94 5.07
CA VAL A 145 9.58 -10.86 4.82
C VAL A 145 8.82 -11.00 3.50
N SER A 146 9.25 -11.91 2.62
CA SER A 146 8.67 -12.02 1.28
C SER A 146 7.16 -12.28 1.31
N LYS A 147 6.72 -13.27 2.07
CA LYS A 147 5.31 -13.62 2.12
C LYS A 147 4.45 -12.54 2.77
N PRO A 148 4.82 -12.00 3.95
CA PRO A 148 4.05 -10.91 4.54
C PRO A 148 3.97 -9.67 3.65
N LEU A 149 5.07 -9.30 3.00
CA LEU A 149 5.07 -8.10 2.16
C LEU A 149 4.31 -8.31 0.86
N GLN A 150 4.36 -9.51 0.29
CA GLN A 150 3.54 -9.83 -0.88
C GLN A 150 2.05 -9.76 -0.52
N GLN A 151 1.68 -10.29 0.62
CA GLN A 151 0.30 -10.23 1.08
C GLN A 151 -0.14 -8.79 1.35
N ALA A 152 0.76 -7.97 1.89
CA ALA A 152 0.46 -6.57 2.12
C ALA A 152 0.25 -5.81 0.81
N ALA A 153 1.06 -6.08 -0.21
CA ALA A 153 0.90 -5.44 -1.52
C ALA A 153 -0.44 -5.80 -2.14
N ASP A 154 -0.79 -7.09 -2.14
CA ASP A 154 -2.07 -7.56 -2.69
C ASP A 154 -3.25 -7.02 -1.88
N GLY A 155 -3.14 -7.01 -0.56
CA GLY A 155 -4.18 -6.48 0.32
C GLY A 155 -4.43 -4.99 0.10
N LEU A 156 -3.36 -4.21 -0.01
CA LEU A 156 -3.48 -2.77 -0.30
C LEU A 156 -4.14 -2.54 -1.66
N ALA A 157 -3.72 -3.28 -2.68
CA ALA A 157 -4.31 -3.13 -4.00
C ALA A 157 -5.80 -3.46 -4.00
N ASN A 158 -6.19 -4.51 -3.28
CA ASN A 158 -7.60 -4.88 -3.15
C ASN A 158 -8.42 -3.78 -2.47
N ILE A 159 -7.90 -3.24 -1.38
CA ILE A 159 -8.60 -2.19 -0.63
C ILE A 159 -8.68 -0.90 -1.45
N LEU A 160 -7.56 -0.45 -2.00
CA LEU A 160 -7.50 0.80 -2.74
C LEU A 160 -8.38 0.77 -3.99
N SER A 161 -8.49 -0.40 -4.64
CA SER A 161 -9.33 -0.54 -5.84
C SER A 161 -10.82 -0.40 -5.55
N THR A 162 -11.24 -0.48 -4.29
CA THR A 162 -12.64 -0.32 -3.92
C THR A 162 -13.04 1.13 -3.64
N ILE A 163 -12.08 2.05 -3.54
CA ILE A 163 -12.33 3.46 -3.26
C ILE A 163 -12.89 4.14 -4.50
N ARG A 164 -14.03 4.82 -4.34
CA ARG A 164 -14.68 5.54 -5.44
C ARG A 164 -15.32 6.81 -5.01
#